data_d91985a1a5c151d9b24f13424b8ddf4e
#
_entry.id   d91985a1a5c151d9b24f13424b8ddf4e
#
_cell.length_a   1.000
_cell.length_b   1.000
_cell.length_c   1.000
_cell.angle_alpha   90.00
_cell.angle_beta   90.00
_cell.angle_gamma   90.00
#
_symmetry.space_group_name_H-M   'P 1'
#
loop_
_entity.id
_entity.type
_entity.pdbx_description
1 polymer ?
#
loop_
_entity_poly.entity_id
_entity_poly.type
_entity_poly.pdbx_seq_one_letter_code
_entity_poly.pdbx_strand_id
1 'polypeptide(L)'
;MKRDPKNWKYKRCFKLTNKIENFEPCMSFLGFSTYGLVVEKDIFLDYTLLFTLYRLLKKNLKKKKAFKFNFSCILPYTKKPVSARMGKGKGAWRGFNVFLRKGSVLLEITDINFYKLR
;
A
#
# COMPACT_ATOMS: atom_id res chain seq x y z
N MET A 1 -3.54 -1.55 -11.25
CA MET A 1 -3.96 -1.77 -9.85
C MET A 1 -5.47 -1.80 -9.80
N LYS A 2 -6.07 -2.72 -9.07
CA LYS A 2 -7.53 -2.84 -8.92
C LYS A 2 -7.94 -2.13 -7.63
N ARG A 3 -9.20 -1.65 -7.58
CA ARG A 3 -9.73 -0.97 -6.39
C ARG A 3 -9.70 -1.86 -5.15
N ASP A 4 -10.05 -3.13 -5.30
CA ASP A 4 -10.01 -4.11 -4.22
C ASP A 4 -9.27 -5.36 -4.68
N PRO A 5 -8.45 -6.01 -3.84
CA PRO A 5 -7.85 -7.29 -4.15
C PRO A 5 -8.97 -8.31 -4.40
N LYS A 6 -8.89 -9.00 -5.54
CA LYS A 6 -9.91 -10.00 -5.89
C LYS A 6 -9.84 -11.21 -4.96
N ASN A 7 -11.03 -11.74 -4.62
CA ASN A 7 -11.24 -13.08 -4.06
C ASN A 7 -10.46 -13.38 -2.77
N TRP A 8 -10.38 -12.41 -1.86
CA TRP A 8 -9.83 -12.67 -0.55
C TRP A 8 -10.80 -13.51 0.27
N LYS A 9 -10.50 -14.80 0.43
CA LYS A 9 -11.35 -15.75 1.16
C LYS A 9 -11.45 -15.43 2.66
N TYR A 10 -10.34 -15.00 3.27
CA TYR A 10 -10.24 -14.74 4.72
C TYR A 10 -10.12 -13.24 4.98
N LYS A 11 -11.23 -12.57 5.28
CA LYS A 11 -11.29 -11.13 5.56
C LYS A 11 -11.08 -10.76 7.03
N ARG A 12 -11.01 -11.74 7.91
CA ARG A 12 -10.80 -11.56 9.36
C ARG A 12 -9.48 -12.18 9.76
N CYS A 13 -8.45 -11.36 9.82
CA CYS A 13 -7.10 -11.76 10.22
C CYS A 13 -6.74 -11.14 11.57
N PHE A 14 -5.71 -11.68 12.21
CA PHE A 14 -5.09 -11.04 13.37
C PHE A 14 -4.44 -9.72 12.96
N LYS A 15 -4.45 -8.76 13.89
CA LYS A 15 -3.70 -7.52 13.69
C LYS A 15 -2.22 -7.84 13.72
N LEU A 16 -1.51 -7.41 12.67
CA LEU A 16 -0.05 -7.43 12.70
C LEU A 16 0.42 -6.48 13.80
N THR A 17 1.15 -7.02 14.77
CA THR A 17 1.85 -6.23 15.77
C THR A 17 3.16 -5.73 15.17
N ASN A 18 3.68 -4.59 15.66
CA ASN A 18 4.91 -3.96 15.17
C ASN A 18 6.19 -4.81 15.37
N LYS A 19 6.07 -6.02 15.91
CA LYS A 19 7.16 -6.97 16.14
C LYS A 19 7.44 -7.91 14.96
N ILE A 20 7.25 -7.45 13.74
CA ILE A 20 7.65 -8.25 12.57
C ILE A 20 9.12 -7.95 12.28
N GLU A 21 9.99 -8.45 13.13
CA GLU A 21 11.44 -8.27 13.03
C GLU A 21 12.04 -8.97 11.80
N ASN A 22 11.35 -9.98 11.27
CA ASN A 22 11.84 -10.87 10.20
C ASN A 22 11.25 -10.62 8.82
N PHE A 23 10.54 -9.51 8.62
CA PHE A 23 10.00 -9.18 7.29
C PHE A 23 11.06 -8.44 6.48
N GLU A 24 11.61 -9.08 5.45
CA GLU A 24 12.49 -8.40 4.52
C GLU A 24 11.74 -7.33 3.72
N PRO A 25 12.38 -6.18 3.38
CA PRO A 25 11.79 -5.18 2.52
C PRO A 25 11.48 -5.81 1.15
N CYS A 26 10.30 -5.54 0.61
CA CYS A 26 9.85 -6.13 -0.65
C CYS A 26 10.79 -5.87 -1.82
N MET A 27 11.38 -4.69 -1.89
CA MET A 27 12.42 -4.32 -2.84
C MET A 27 13.23 -3.19 -2.23
N SER A 28 14.52 -3.39 -2.09
CA SER A 28 15.46 -2.39 -1.57
C SER A 28 16.21 -1.63 -2.68
N PHE A 29 16.01 -2.02 -3.94
CA PHE A 29 16.66 -1.41 -5.11
C PHE A 29 15.66 -1.13 -6.24
N LEU A 30 16.00 -0.20 -7.10
CA LEU A 30 15.23 0.13 -8.29
C LEU A 30 15.47 -0.94 -9.37
N GLY A 31 14.41 -1.64 -9.77
CA GLY A 31 14.51 -2.67 -10.81
C GLY A 31 13.96 -2.25 -12.17
N PHE A 32 13.11 -1.23 -12.18
CA PHE A 32 12.35 -0.85 -13.38
C PHE A 32 12.64 0.57 -13.88
N SER A 33 13.08 1.48 -13.01
CA SER A 33 13.03 2.90 -13.30
C SER A 33 14.21 3.70 -12.75
N THR A 34 14.29 4.96 -13.20
CA THR A 34 15.33 5.91 -12.78
C THR A 34 15.05 6.55 -11.41
N TYR A 35 13.77 6.67 -11.04
CA TYR A 35 13.36 7.33 -9.79
C TYR A 35 12.45 6.42 -8.97
N GLY A 36 12.62 6.45 -7.65
CA GLY A 36 11.79 5.68 -6.73
C GLY A 36 11.48 6.42 -5.44
N LEU A 37 10.32 6.11 -4.87
CA LEU A 37 9.92 6.56 -3.56
C LEU A 37 10.25 5.49 -2.53
N VAL A 38 11.17 5.78 -1.63
CA VAL A 38 11.64 4.88 -0.57
C VAL A 38 10.92 5.19 0.74
N VAL A 39 10.61 4.16 1.48
CA VAL A 39 9.93 4.24 2.78
C VAL A 39 10.97 4.46 3.89
N GLU A 40 10.83 5.54 4.66
CA GLU A 40 11.77 5.88 5.75
C GLU A 40 11.50 5.15 7.07
N LYS A 41 10.23 4.80 7.32
CA LYS A 41 9.79 4.13 8.57
C LYS A 41 8.81 3.02 8.23
N ASP A 42 8.74 2.00 9.10
CA ASP A 42 7.72 0.96 8.98
C ASP A 42 6.33 1.56 9.08
N ILE A 43 5.50 1.32 8.07
CA ILE A 43 4.19 1.95 7.93
C ILE A 43 3.13 0.98 7.43
N PHE A 44 1.91 1.15 7.96
CA PHE A 44 0.69 0.55 7.40
C PHE A 44 -0.05 1.61 6.59
N LEU A 45 -0.14 1.40 5.29
CA LEU A 45 -0.92 2.27 4.40
C LEU A 45 -2.26 1.64 4.07
N ASP A 46 -3.30 2.44 4.11
CA ASP A 46 -4.61 2.02 3.61
C ASP A 46 -4.54 1.82 2.09
N TYR A 47 -5.04 0.68 1.63
CA TYR A 47 -5.07 0.34 0.21
C TYR A 47 -5.88 1.35 -0.61
N THR A 48 -6.89 1.98 -0.02
CA THR A 48 -7.67 3.05 -0.66
C THR A 48 -6.82 4.28 -0.98
N LEU A 49 -5.90 4.66 -0.09
CA LEU A 49 -4.94 5.75 -0.33
C LEU A 49 -4.00 5.42 -1.49
N LEU A 50 -3.47 4.21 -1.52
CA LEU A 50 -2.63 3.76 -2.63
C LEU A 50 -3.40 3.76 -3.96
N PHE A 51 -4.67 3.38 -3.93
CA PHE A 51 -5.51 3.41 -5.11
C PHE A 51 -5.80 4.83 -5.61
N THR A 52 -6.06 5.78 -4.71
CA THR A 52 -6.22 7.20 -5.08
C THR A 52 -4.93 7.78 -5.65
N LEU A 53 -3.78 7.48 -5.05
CA LEU A 53 -2.47 7.86 -5.57
C LEU A 53 -2.23 7.27 -6.97
N TYR A 54 -2.57 6.00 -7.19
CA TYR A 54 -2.50 5.37 -8.50
C TYR A 54 -3.33 6.13 -9.55
N ARG A 55 -4.55 6.53 -9.20
CA ARG A 55 -5.43 7.29 -10.11
C ARG A 55 -4.84 8.66 -10.46
N LEU A 56 -4.28 9.37 -9.46
CA LEU A 56 -3.64 10.67 -9.66
C LEU A 56 -2.41 10.55 -10.57
N LEU A 57 -1.54 9.57 -10.30
CA LEU A 57 -0.37 9.32 -11.13
C LEU A 57 -0.76 8.98 -12.57
N LYS A 58 -1.78 8.13 -12.75
CA LYS A 58 -2.28 7.76 -14.08
C LYS A 58 -2.84 8.96 -14.84
N LYS A 59 -3.47 9.92 -14.14
CA LYS A 59 -3.99 11.16 -14.75
C LYS A 59 -2.85 12.09 -15.19
N ASN A 60 -1.82 12.22 -14.35
CA ASN A 60 -0.71 13.14 -14.57
C ASN A 60 0.35 12.59 -15.54
N LEU A 61 0.66 11.31 -15.40
CA LEU A 61 1.60 10.60 -16.25
C LEU A 61 0.83 9.96 -17.41
N LYS A 62 0.74 10.64 -18.53
CA LYS A 62 -0.04 10.22 -19.72
C LYS A 62 0.39 8.86 -20.32
N LYS A 63 1.60 8.37 -20.02
CA LYS A 63 2.12 7.07 -20.46
C LYS A 63 1.66 5.94 -19.54
N LYS A 64 1.04 4.90 -20.08
CA LYS A 64 0.49 3.74 -19.33
C LYS A 64 1.51 2.94 -18.51
N LYS A 65 2.80 3.00 -18.83
CA LYS A 65 3.89 2.24 -18.19
C LYS A 65 4.93 3.11 -17.48
N ALA A 66 4.57 4.36 -17.18
CA ALA A 66 5.52 5.32 -16.58
C ALA A 66 5.79 5.07 -15.10
N PHE A 67 5.00 4.23 -14.43
CA PHE A 67 5.17 3.96 -13.00
C PHE A 67 4.70 2.55 -12.61
N LYS A 68 5.33 2.02 -11.56
CA LYS A 68 5.02 0.72 -10.98
C LYS A 68 4.99 0.83 -9.45
N PHE A 69 4.00 0.22 -8.80
CA PHE A 69 3.96 0.05 -7.36
C PHE A 69 4.56 -1.30 -6.97
N ASN A 70 5.44 -1.28 -5.99
CA ASN A 70 6.11 -2.46 -5.43
C ASN A 70 5.63 -2.68 -4.01
N PHE A 71 4.62 -3.51 -3.83
CA PHE A 71 4.20 -4.00 -2.53
C PHE A 71 3.62 -5.41 -2.69
N SER A 72 3.87 -6.27 -1.72
CA SER A 72 3.41 -7.67 -1.75
C SER A 72 2.46 -8.01 -0.61
N CYS A 73 2.63 -7.36 0.53
CA CYS A 73 1.88 -7.67 1.74
C CYS A 73 0.61 -6.82 1.83
N ILE A 74 -0.52 -7.41 1.44
CA ILE A 74 -1.85 -6.79 1.58
C ILE A 74 -2.61 -7.57 2.63
N LEU A 75 -3.11 -6.90 3.66
CA LEU A 75 -3.77 -7.51 4.79
C LEU A 75 -5.16 -6.91 5.00
N PRO A 76 -6.19 -7.73 5.17
CA PRO A 76 -7.50 -7.24 5.52
C PRO A 76 -7.53 -6.74 6.96
N TYR A 77 -8.27 -5.67 7.21
CA TYR A 77 -8.49 -5.17 8.56
C TYR A 77 -9.98 -5.03 8.88
N THR A 78 -10.29 -5.18 10.17
CA THR A 78 -11.63 -5.05 10.69
C THR A 78 -11.70 -3.86 11.63
N LYS A 79 -12.84 -3.16 11.64
CA LYS A 79 -13.09 -2.03 12.52
C LYS A 79 -14.51 -2.11 13.07
N LYS A 80 -14.68 -1.85 14.37
CA LYS A 80 -16.00 -1.65 14.96
C LYS A 80 -16.53 -0.25 14.64
N PRO A 81 -17.86 -0.05 14.59
CA PRO A 81 -18.47 1.29 14.53
C PRO A 81 -18.00 2.15 15.70
N VAL A 82 -17.96 3.47 15.51
CA VAL A 82 -17.48 4.43 16.52
C VAL A 82 -18.32 4.36 17.81
N SER A 83 -19.61 4.08 17.70
CA SER A 83 -20.57 3.99 18.83
C SER A 83 -20.60 2.61 19.51
N ALA A 84 -19.85 1.63 18.99
CA ALA A 84 -19.88 0.28 19.56
C ALA A 84 -19.02 0.21 20.84
N ARG A 85 -19.64 -0.32 21.92
CA ARG A 85 -18.93 -0.62 23.18
C ARG A 85 -17.96 -1.80 23.00
N MET A 86 -17.01 -1.94 23.95
CA MET A 86 -16.12 -3.10 24.02
C MET A 86 -16.95 -4.38 24.23
N GLY A 87 -16.47 -5.50 23.66
CA GLY A 87 -17.16 -6.79 23.72
C GLY A 87 -18.00 -7.10 22.47
N LYS A 88 -18.81 -8.15 22.51
CA LYS A 88 -19.69 -8.66 21.42
C LYS A 88 -18.96 -9.02 20.12
N GLY A 89 -17.72 -9.51 20.23
CA GLY A 89 -16.99 -10.08 19.10
C GLY A 89 -16.20 -9.09 18.24
N LYS A 90 -15.53 -9.63 17.22
CA LYS A 90 -14.69 -8.91 16.29
C LYS A 90 -15.53 -8.04 15.35
N GLY A 91 -15.07 -6.83 15.06
CA GLY A 91 -15.72 -5.91 14.12
C GLY A 91 -15.82 -6.46 12.69
N ALA A 92 -16.64 -5.82 11.87
CA ALA A 92 -16.80 -6.15 10.47
C ALA A 92 -15.54 -5.79 9.67
N TRP A 93 -15.32 -6.47 8.55
CA TRP A 93 -14.29 -6.12 7.59
C TRP A 93 -14.51 -4.69 7.07
N ARG A 94 -13.44 -3.89 7.03
CA ARG A 94 -13.50 -2.48 6.60
C ARG A 94 -12.71 -2.22 5.34
N GLY A 95 -11.60 -2.90 5.13
CA GLY A 95 -10.74 -2.66 3.99
C GLY A 95 -9.43 -3.45 4.08
N PHE A 96 -8.47 -3.03 3.30
CA PHE A 96 -7.13 -3.62 3.25
C PHE A 96 -6.08 -2.61 3.63
N ASN A 97 -5.06 -3.07 4.35
CA ASN A 97 -3.85 -2.32 4.62
C ASN A 97 -2.67 -2.96 3.90
N VAL A 98 -1.74 -2.15 3.47
CA VAL A 98 -0.45 -2.57 2.93
C VAL A 98 0.61 -2.28 3.96
N PHE A 99 1.36 -3.31 4.34
CA PHE A 99 2.52 -3.14 5.21
C PHE A 99 3.75 -2.86 4.36
N LEU A 100 4.46 -1.80 4.72
CA LEU A 100 5.70 -1.39 4.08
C LEU A 100 6.78 -1.25 5.14
N ARG A 101 7.91 -1.91 4.91
CA ARG A 101 9.06 -1.82 5.78
C ARG A 101 9.98 -0.67 5.38
N LYS A 102 10.67 -0.13 6.36
CA LYS A 102 11.77 0.82 6.16
C LYS A 102 12.75 0.31 5.10
N GLY A 103 13.16 1.18 4.19
CA GLY A 103 14.09 0.86 3.10
C GLY A 103 13.45 0.20 1.87
N SER A 104 12.14 -0.13 1.90
CA SER A 104 11.46 -0.65 0.72
C SER A 104 11.13 0.45 -0.28
N VAL A 105 11.24 0.14 -1.57
CA VAL A 105 10.82 1.03 -2.66
C VAL A 105 9.34 0.82 -2.93
N LEU A 106 8.51 1.80 -2.57
CA LEU A 106 7.06 1.74 -2.76
C LEU A 106 6.66 1.97 -4.22
N LEU A 107 7.26 2.95 -4.85
CA LEU A 107 6.88 3.42 -6.18
C LEU A 107 8.13 3.64 -7.02
N GLU A 108 8.10 3.13 -8.23
CA GLU A 108 9.11 3.36 -9.25
C GLU A 108 8.50 4.15 -10.41
N ILE A 109 9.23 5.14 -10.92
CA ILE A 109 8.77 6.00 -12.00
C ILE A 109 9.86 6.13 -13.06
N THR A 110 9.48 5.92 -14.32
CA THR A 110 10.33 6.12 -15.49
C THR A 110 10.04 7.47 -16.14
N ASP A 111 11.05 8.07 -16.75
CA ASP A 111 10.92 9.23 -17.65
C ASP A 111 10.05 10.39 -17.11
N ILE A 112 10.45 10.96 -15.97
CA ILE A 112 9.86 12.21 -15.51
C ILE A 112 10.61 13.39 -16.15
N ASN A 113 9.93 14.13 -17.02
CA ASN A 113 10.32 15.50 -17.30
C ASN A 113 9.98 16.35 -16.07
N PHE A 114 10.98 16.70 -15.25
CA PHE A 114 10.82 17.49 -14.03
C PHE A 114 10.05 18.80 -14.22
N TYR A 115 10.01 19.34 -15.42
CA TYR A 115 9.26 20.57 -15.78
C TYR A 115 7.74 20.41 -15.73
N LYS A 116 7.19 19.19 -15.57
CA LYS A 116 5.73 18.92 -15.49
C LYS A 116 5.22 18.60 -14.10
N LEU A 117 6.08 18.62 -13.08
CA LEU A 117 5.74 18.33 -11.69
C LEU A 117 5.56 19.60 -10.82
N ARG A 118 5.51 20.77 -11.45
CA ARG A 118 5.11 22.03 -10.79
C ARG A 118 3.62 22.25 -10.88
#